data_5298914af8bd3f7aa70139bc2ca36d1b
#
_entry.id   5298914af8bd3f7aa70139bc2ca36d1b
#
_cell.length_a   1.000
_cell.length_b   1.000
_cell.length_c   1.000
_cell.angle_alpha   90.00
_cell.angle_beta   90.00
_cell.angle_gamma   90.00
#
_symmetry.space_group_name_H-M   'P 1'
#
loop_
_entity.id
_entity.type
_entity.pdbx_description
1 polymer ?
#
loop_
_entity_poly.entity_id
_entity_poly.type
_entity_poly.pdbx_seq_one_letter_code
_entity_poly.pdbx_strand_id
1 'polypeptide(L)'
;SLSVKPQAIYDLISGDARRMKAEYRYEDLQENISWIRQRIDDDYFVKMGIPQGKISEFLQFSIGLKPEINQFIKAKNLSKILFILEDTLPVYLHK
;
A
#
# COMPACT_ATOMS: atom_id res chain seq x y z
N SER A 1 5.90 -28.22 -21.04
CA SER A 1 5.92 -28.06 -21.18
C SER A 1 5.75 -28.34 -21.28
N LEU A 2 5.68 -28.21 -20.85
CA LEU A 2 5.55 -28.13 -20.99
C LEU A 2 5.81 -28.43 -21.51
N SER A 3 6.16 -28.93 -22.11
CA SER A 3 6.69 -28.78 -22.43
C SER A 3 6.44 -28.40 -22.65
N VAL A 4 5.72 -29.84 -23.61
CA VAL A 4 5.27 -28.72 -23.39
C VAL A 4 6.21 -27.85 -23.04
N LYS A 5 6.11 -26.98 -23.63
CA LYS A 5 6.98 -26.07 -23.13
C LYS A 5 6.57 -25.67 -21.78
N PRO A 6 7.28 -26.05 -20.77
CA PRO A 6 6.93 -25.62 -19.44
C PRO A 6 6.89 -24.11 -19.35
N GLN A 7 7.71 -23.47 -20.14
CA GLN A 7 7.80 -22.02 -20.11
C GLN A 7 6.53 -21.36 -20.64
N ALA A 8 5.94 -21.94 -21.68
CA ALA A 8 4.70 -21.41 -22.19
C ALA A 8 3.57 -21.55 -21.19
N ILE A 9 3.54 -22.67 -20.50
CA ILE A 9 2.54 -22.91 -19.46
C ILE A 9 2.77 -21.96 -18.31
N TYR A 10 4.02 -21.75 -17.96
CA TYR A 10 4.39 -20.85 -16.88
C TYR A 10 3.93 -19.41 -17.19
N ASP A 11 4.15 -18.96 -18.40
CA ASP A 11 3.75 -17.61 -18.79
C ASP A 11 2.24 -17.41 -18.69
N LEU A 12 1.48 -18.43 -19.09
CA LEU A 12 0.03 -18.35 -18.98
C LEU A 12 -0.41 -18.24 -17.54
N ILE A 13 0.13 -19.09 -16.70
CA ILE A 13 -0.20 -19.09 -15.28
C ILE A 13 0.27 -17.80 -14.64
N SER A 14 1.41 -17.31 -15.05
CA SER A 14 1.94 -16.06 -14.52
C SER A 14 1.01 -14.89 -14.82
N GLY A 15 0.44 -14.87 -16.01
CA GLY A 15 -0.47 -13.80 -16.39
C GLY A 15 -1.69 -13.76 -15.50
N ASP A 16 -2.30 -14.92 -15.28
CA ASP A 16 -3.47 -15.02 -14.42
C ASP A 16 -3.10 -14.73 -12.97
N ALA A 17 -1.97 -15.26 -12.51
CA ALA A 17 -1.53 -15.01 -11.14
C ALA A 17 -1.26 -13.54 -10.91
N ARG A 18 -0.71 -12.87 -11.90
CA ARG A 18 -0.43 -11.45 -11.79
C ARG A 18 -1.71 -10.65 -11.66
N ARG A 19 -2.74 -11.02 -12.43
CA ARG A 19 -4.02 -10.37 -12.37
C ARG A 19 -4.66 -10.58 -11.00
N MET A 20 -4.63 -11.79 -10.51
CA MET A 20 -5.18 -12.12 -9.20
C MET A 20 -4.44 -11.37 -8.10
N LYS A 21 -3.13 -11.30 -8.21
CA LYS A 21 -2.35 -10.56 -7.22
C LYS A 21 -2.68 -9.09 -7.22
N ALA A 22 -2.96 -8.52 -8.39
CA ALA A 22 -3.31 -7.11 -8.47
C ALA A 22 -4.63 -6.85 -7.76
N GLU A 23 -5.63 -7.70 -7.99
CA GLU A 23 -6.92 -7.57 -7.32
C GLU A 23 -6.76 -7.75 -5.81
N TYR A 24 -6.00 -8.75 -5.42
CA TYR A 24 -5.75 -9.03 -4.03
C TYR A 24 -5.05 -7.85 -3.37
N ARG A 25 -4.08 -7.27 -4.06
CA ARG A 25 -3.37 -6.11 -3.53
C ARG A 25 -4.30 -4.93 -3.30
N TYR A 26 -5.26 -4.75 -4.18
CA TYR A 26 -6.19 -3.64 -4.04
C TYR A 26 -7.02 -3.78 -2.77
N GLU A 27 -7.57 -4.97 -2.54
CA GLU A 27 -8.34 -5.23 -1.33
C GLU A 27 -7.47 -5.09 -0.10
N ASP A 28 -6.26 -5.65 -0.15
CA ASP A 28 -5.29 -5.56 0.92
C ASP A 28 -4.95 -4.10 1.21
N LEU A 29 -4.77 -3.33 0.16
CA LEU A 29 -4.47 -1.91 0.28
C LEU A 29 -5.59 -1.17 1.00
N GLN A 30 -6.83 -1.42 0.64
CA GLN A 30 -7.96 -0.77 1.28
C GLN A 30 -8.08 -1.17 2.75
N GLU A 31 -7.84 -2.43 3.05
CA GLU A 31 -7.84 -2.89 4.43
C GLU A 31 -6.73 -2.23 5.23
N ASN A 32 -5.56 -2.11 4.64
CA ASN A 32 -4.42 -1.51 5.32
C ASN A 32 -4.63 -0.02 5.54
N ILE A 33 -5.20 0.67 4.57
CA ILE A 33 -5.54 2.07 4.74
C ILE A 33 -6.55 2.24 5.88
N SER A 34 -7.56 1.38 5.89
CA SER A 34 -8.57 1.42 6.94
C SER A 34 -7.95 1.15 8.31
N TRP A 35 -7.03 0.20 8.38
CA TRP A 35 -6.36 -0.14 9.63
C TRP A 35 -5.62 1.09 10.18
N ILE A 36 -4.92 1.79 9.32
CA ILE A 36 -4.18 2.99 9.73
C ILE A 36 -5.14 4.08 10.18
N ARG A 37 -6.23 4.30 9.44
CA ARG A 37 -7.18 5.36 9.75
C ARG A 37 -7.97 5.09 11.02
N GLN A 38 -8.07 3.85 11.44
CA GLN A 38 -8.73 3.51 12.69
C GLN A 38 -7.83 3.79 13.89
N ARG A 39 -6.53 3.84 13.68
CA ARG A 39 -5.57 4.02 14.77
C ARG A 39 -4.94 5.40 14.82
N ILE A 40 -5.00 6.14 13.72
CA ILE A 40 -4.45 7.49 13.67
C ILE A 40 -5.59 8.44 13.33
N ASP A 41 -5.77 9.44 14.16
CA ASP A 41 -6.81 10.45 13.97
C ASP A 41 -6.60 11.22 12.68
N ASP A 42 -7.70 11.57 12.02
CA ASP A 42 -7.64 12.42 10.83
C ASP A 42 -6.93 13.73 11.12
N ASP A 43 -7.08 14.22 12.35
CA ASP A 43 -6.46 15.45 12.78
C ASP A 43 -4.94 15.44 12.62
N TYR A 44 -4.34 14.29 12.85
CA TYR A 44 -2.90 14.13 12.68
C TYR A 44 -2.49 14.45 11.24
N PHE A 45 -3.24 13.93 10.29
CA PHE A 45 -2.94 14.15 8.87
C PHE A 45 -3.24 15.59 8.46
N VAL A 46 -4.33 16.15 8.96
CA VAL A 46 -4.68 17.53 8.65
C VAL A 46 -3.59 18.47 9.13
N LYS A 47 -3.05 18.22 10.31
CA LYS A 47 -1.95 19.04 10.85
C LYS A 47 -0.68 18.90 10.02
N MET A 48 -0.52 17.79 9.33
CA MET A 48 0.61 17.59 8.42
C MET A 48 0.43 18.35 7.10
N GLY A 49 -0.74 18.91 6.86
CA GLY A 49 -1.02 19.63 5.63
C GLY A 49 -1.81 18.84 4.62
N ILE A 50 -2.39 17.71 5.00
CA ILE A 50 -3.17 16.87 4.11
C ILE A 50 -4.64 17.14 4.35
N PRO A 51 -5.38 17.57 3.31
CA PRO A 51 -6.82 17.79 3.46
C PRO A 51 -7.53 16.49 3.88
N GLN A 52 -8.56 16.64 4.70
CA GLN A 52 -9.27 15.47 5.23
C GLN A 52 -9.75 14.53 4.14
N GLY A 53 -10.19 15.06 3.02
CA GLY A 53 -10.68 14.24 1.91
C GLY A 53 -9.58 13.55 1.12
N LYS A 54 -8.31 13.80 1.45
CA LYS A 54 -7.19 13.22 0.72
C LYS A 54 -6.33 12.31 1.58
N ILE A 55 -6.78 12.00 2.78
CA ILE A 55 -6.01 11.14 3.68
C ILE A 55 -5.82 9.74 3.09
N SER A 56 -6.90 9.16 2.57
CA SER A 56 -6.79 7.83 1.95
C SER A 56 -5.88 7.86 0.73
N GLU A 57 -5.92 8.92 -0.06
CA GLU A 57 -5.04 9.08 -1.21
C GLU A 57 -3.57 9.16 -0.77
N PHE A 58 -3.30 9.91 0.29
CA PHE A 58 -1.95 10.00 0.83
C PHE A 58 -1.45 8.66 1.32
N LEU A 59 -2.31 7.91 2.02
CA LEU A 59 -1.92 6.59 2.52
C LEU A 59 -1.69 5.62 1.37
N GLN A 60 -2.53 5.67 0.34
CA GLN A 60 -2.33 4.85 -0.84
C GLN A 60 -1.00 5.18 -1.52
N PHE A 61 -0.71 6.45 -1.66
CA PHE A 61 0.55 6.92 -2.23
C PHE A 61 1.74 6.42 -1.41
N SER A 62 1.64 6.54 -0.09
CA SER A 62 2.72 6.16 0.80
C SER A 62 2.99 4.66 0.76
N ILE A 63 1.95 3.85 0.76
CA ILE A 63 2.10 2.40 0.68
C ILE A 63 2.70 1.99 -0.66
N GLY A 64 2.30 2.68 -1.74
CA GLY A 64 2.88 2.41 -3.05
C GLY A 64 4.35 2.78 -3.13
N LEU A 65 4.72 3.88 -2.49
CA LEU A 65 6.11 4.34 -2.49
C LEU A 65 6.98 3.52 -1.54
N LYS A 66 6.42 3.13 -0.40
CA LYS A 66 7.12 2.37 0.63
C LYS A 66 6.31 1.12 0.99
N PRO A 67 6.40 0.06 0.17
CA PRO A 67 5.58 -1.14 0.42
C PRO A 67 5.87 -1.82 1.75
N GLU A 68 7.00 -1.54 2.38
CA GLU A 68 7.31 -2.10 3.68
C GLU A 68 6.29 -1.70 4.75
N ILE A 69 5.49 -0.67 4.48
CA ILE A 69 4.42 -0.29 5.40
C ILE A 69 3.49 -1.47 5.64
N ASN A 70 3.24 -2.29 4.62
CA ASN A 70 2.37 -3.45 4.77
C ASN A 70 2.89 -4.42 5.82
N GLN A 71 4.21 -4.59 5.90
CA GLN A 71 4.80 -5.48 6.88
C GLN A 71 4.67 -4.91 8.29
N PHE A 72 4.82 -3.61 8.42
CA PHE A 72 4.67 -2.96 9.72
C PHE A 72 3.23 -2.97 10.20
N ILE A 73 2.27 -2.95 9.27
CA ILE A 73 0.87 -3.11 9.63
C ILE A 73 0.62 -4.51 10.19
N LYS A 74 1.18 -5.53 9.55
CA LYS A 74 1.07 -6.90 10.04
C LYS A 74 1.71 -7.04 11.41
N ALA A 75 2.81 -6.34 11.63
CA ALA A 75 3.50 -6.36 12.91
C ALA A 75 2.87 -5.41 13.93
N LYS A 76 1.86 -4.64 13.52
CA LYS A 76 1.19 -3.64 14.35
C LYS A 76 2.17 -2.62 14.91
N ASN A 77 3.16 -2.28 14.10
CA ASN A 77 4.21 -1.36 14.50
C ASN A 77 3.88 0.06 14.04
N LEU A 78 3.03 0.71 14.79
CA LEU A 78 2.54 2.03 14.43
C LEU A 78 3.64 3.08 14.40
N SER A 79 4.61 2.98 15.29
CA SER A 79 5.71 3.93 15.34
C SER A 79 6.49 3.95 14.03
N LYS A 80 6.78 2.78 13.48
CA LYS A 80 7.49 2.68 12.21
C LYS A 80 6.66 3.22 11.07
N ILE A 81 5.35 2.96 11.10
CA ILE A 81 4.45 3.47 10.08
C ILE A 81 4.45 4.99 10.09
N LEU A 82 4.32 5.59 11.28
CA LEU A 82 4.33 7.05 11.39
C LEU A 82 5.64 7.63 10.90
N PHE A 83 6.75 6.98 11.22
CA PHE A 83 8.06 7.43 10.78
C PHE A 83 8.14 7.46 9.25
N ILE A 84 7.65 6.40 8.61
CA ILE A 84 7.66 6.31 7.15
C ILE A 84 6.71 7.34 6.53
N LEU A 85 5.56 7.57 7.14
CA LEU A 85 4.62 8.56 6.63
C LEU A 85 5.21 9.96 6.66
N GLU A 86 6.00 10.29 7.68
CA GLU A 86 6.69 11.56 7.72
C GLU A 86 7.70 11.68 6.58
N ASP A 87 8.26 10.56 6.18
CA ASP A 87 9.23 10.52 5.09
C ASP A 87 8.55 10.67 3.73
N THR A 88 7.36 10.10 3.56
CA THR A 88 6.64 10.18 2.29
C THR A 88 5.89 11.50 2.12
N LEU A 89 5.64 12.21 3.22
CA LEU A 89 4.87 13.45 3.17
C LEU A 89 5.43 14.49 2.22
N PRO A 90 6.71 14.86 2.30
CA PRO A 90 7.23 15.88 1.38
C PRO A 90 7.17 15.43 -0.08
N VAL A 91 7.34 14.14 -0.33
CA VAL A 91 7.23 13.62 -1.70
C VAL A 91 5.79 13.80 -2.20
N TYR A 92 4.82 13.48 -1.36
CA TYR A 92 3.41 13.62 -1.73
C TYR A 92 3.04 15.08 -1.98
N LEU A 93 3.48 15.97 -1.13
CA LEU A 93 3.14 17.39 -1.24
C LEU A 93 3.78 18.05 -2.45
N HIS A 94 4.85 17.48 -2.97
CA HIS A 94 5.57 18.05 -4.12
C HIS A 94 5.33 17.29 -5.42
N LYS A 95 4.44 16.34 -5.43
CA LYS A 95 4.19 15.61 -6.67
C LYS A 95 3.33 16.39 -7.65
#